data_b6959af7c964ec61d9c7d09841ef900e
#
_entry.id   b6959af7c964ec61d9c7d09841ef900e
#
_cell.length_a   1.000
_cell.length_b   1.000
_cell.length_c   1.000
_cell.angle_alpha   90.00
_cell.angle_beta   90.00
_cell.angle_gamma   90.00
#
_symmetry.space_group_name_H-M   'P 1'
#
loop_
_entity.id
_entity.type
_entity.pdbx_description
1 polymer ?
#
loop_
_entity_poly.entity_id
_entity_poly.type
_entity_poly.pdbx_seq_one_letter_code
_entity_poly.pdbx_strand_id
1 'polypeptide(L)'
;MFRLFNPGAVLSFLQSSYNVRKFVTIFTVLGLLFMTSILTGGNATAQDVLPDNVESSSALVKGLKTFWYYTGFSSVSWGNITMIVVGLFFIFLAIRFNYEPLLLVPIGTGILLGNIPFIEGFQIGIYEEGSVLNYLYFGVVKGVYPPLIFLGIGAMTDFSSLISNPRLMLLGAAAQIGVFGTFIGAMALGFEIHQAGAISIIGGADGPTAIFASSKLAPQLIGSIAIAAYSYMALVPVIQPPIIRLMTSKKERLIRMKPPRAVSKTEKILFPLIGLLLTLFISPTALPLLGMLFFGNLMKECGVTERLAETARTRMIDIVTILLGLTVGASTQANVFLTGESIKIFGLGAASFIVATAGGLLFAKIMNLFLKKDNKINPMIGAAGVSAVPDSARVVQHEGLKNDPSNHLLMHAMAPNVSGVIGSAVAAGMMLSFLM
;
A
#
# COMPACT_ATOMS: atom_id res chain seq x y z
N MET A 1 38.05 25.36 0.41
CA MET A 1 36.84 25.80 1.13
C MET A 1 35.67 26.17 0.21
N PHE A 2 35.57 25.58 -1.01
CA PHE A 2 34.55 25.92 -2.03
C PHE A 2 33.94 24.65 -2.68
N ARG A 3 33.67 23.59 -1.90
CA ARG A 3 32.99 22.34 -2.38
C ARG A 3 31.83 21.90 -1.53
N LEU A 4 31.18 22.79 -0.75
CA LEU A 4 30.08 22.44 0.17
C LEU A 4 28.69 22.93 -0.27
N PHE A 5 28.56 23.54 -1.43
CA PHE A 5 27.26 23.81 -2.02
C PHE A 5 27.09 22.96 -3.28
N ASN A 6 26.43 21.82 -3.12
CA ASN A 6 25.96 21.07 -4.28
C ASN A 6 24.72 21.79 -4.82
N PRO A 7 24.80 22.53 -5.95
CA PRO A 7 23.65 23.24 -6.52
C PRO A 7 22.50 22.31 -6.87
N GLY A 8 22.80 21.02 -7.11
CA GLY A 8 21.81 19.99 -7.37
C GLY A 8 20.89 19.70 -6.16
N ALA A 9 21.42 19.81 -4.93
CA ALA A 9 20.61 19.58 -3.72
C ALA A 9 19.64 20.74 -3.44
N VAL A 10 20.04 21.98 -3.75
CA VAL A 10 19.17 23.16 -3.62
C VAL A 10 18.12 23.17 -4.73
N LEU A 11 18.51 22.84 -5.96
CA LEU A 11 17.57 22.70 -7.07
C LEU A 11 16.58 21.56 -6.84
N SER A 12 17.01 20.41 -6.28
CA SER A 12 16.11 19.30 -5.93
C SER A 12 15.15 19.67 -4.81
N PHE A 13 15.54 20.50 -3.86
CA PHE A 13 14.66 21.00 -2.78
C PHE A 13 13.62 22.01 -3.30
N LEU A 14 14.03 22.96 -4.14
CA LEU A 14 13.10 23.91 -4.78
C LEU A 14 12.16 23.18 -5.75
N GLN A 15 12.68 22.20 -6.47
CA GLN A 15 11.91 21.34 -7.36
C GLN A 15 10.95 20.43 -6.58
N SER A 16 11.33 19.96 -5.39
CA SER A 16 10.45 19.21 -4.47
C SER A 16 9.29 20.05 -3.97
N SER A 17 9.50 21.30 -3.54
CA SER A 17 8.43 22.20 -3.09
C SER A 17 7.48 22.61 -4.22
N TYR A 18 8.02 22.86 -5.42
CA TYR A 18 7.26 23.14 -6.62
C TYR A 18 6.47 21.94 -7.10
N ASN A 19 7.06 20.74 -7.02
CA ASN A 19 6.43 19.48 -7.36
C ASN A 19 5.29 19.11 -6.39
N VAL A 20 5.45 19.39 -5.08
CA VAL A 20 4.37 19.18 -4.10
C VAL A 20 3.17 20.08 -4.40
N ARG A 21 3.38 21.36 -4.75
CA ARG A 21 2.28 22.26 -5.14
C ARG A 21 1.58 21.77 -6.42
N LYS A 22 2.31 21.39 -7.45
CA LYS A 22 1.73 20.79 -8.67
C LYS A 22 0.98 19.49 -8.37
N PHE A 23 1.53 18.65 -7.51
CA PHE A 23 0.88 17.42 -7.08
C PHE A 23 -0.48 17.71 -6.41
N VAL A 24 -0.52 18.61 -5.43
CA VAL A 24 -1.77 19.02 -4.77
C VAL A 24 -2.76 19.58 -5.79
N THR A 25 -2.31 20.41 -6.74
CA THR A 25 -3.18 20.96 -7.78
C THR A 25 -3.75 19.89 -8.69
N ILE A 26 -2.91 18.94 -9.15
CA ILE A 26 -3.35 17.82 -10.01
C ILE A 26 -4.31 16.90 -9.24
N PHE A 27 -4.02 16.62 -7.97
CA PHE A 27 -4.91 15.79 -7.12
C PHE A 27 -6.25 16.49 -6.85
N THR A 28 -6.23 17.81 -6.70
CA THR A 28 -7.46 18.61 -6.55
C THR A 28 -8.27 18.61 -7.85
N VAL A 29 -7.61 18.74 -9.01
CA VAL A 29 -8.28 18.67 -10.32
C VAL A 29 -8.86 17.28 -10.58
N LEU A 30 -8.10 16.21 -10.28
CA LEU A 30 -8.61 14.83 -10.40
C LEU A 30 -9.75 14.57 -9.40
N GLY A 31 -9.66 15.07 -8.18
CA GLY A 31 -10.73 15.00 -7.19
C GLY A 31 -12.00 15.74 -7.65
N LEU A 32 -11.85 16.87 -8.32
CA LEU A 32 -12.96 17.62 -8.93
C LEU A 32 -13.55 16.86 -10.13
N LEU A 33 -12.71 16.29 -11.00
CA LEU A 33 -13.17 15.44 -12.12
C LEU A 33 -13.88 14.18 -11.60
N PHE A 34 -13.37 13.57 -10.53
CA PHE A 34 -13.99 12.45 -9.85
C PHE A 34 -15.36 12.82 -9.25
N MET A 35 -15.44 13.97 -8.57
CA MET A 35 -16.70 14.51 -8.03
C MET A 35 -17.71 14.86 -9.14
N THR A 36 -17.26 15.46 -10.24
CA THR A 36 -18.15 15.75 -11.38
C THR A 36 -18.65 14.48 -12.05
N SER A 37 -17.81 13.44 -12.19
CA SER A 37 -18.20 12.12 -12.74
C SER A 37 -19.28 11.44 -11.90
N ILE A 38 -19.23 11.58 -10.56
CA ILE A 38 -20.27 11.07 -9.66
C ILE A 38 -21.56 11.89 -9.76
N LEU A 39 -21.45 13.20 -9.87
CA LEU A 39 -22.62 14.10 -9.96
C LEU A 39 -23.32 14.02 -11.32
N THR A 40 -22.61 13.67 -12.39
CA THR A 40 -23.15 13.51 -13.75
C THR A 40 -23.46 12.05 -14.10
N GLY A 41 -23.33 11.13 -13.16
CA GLY A 41 -23.55 9.68 -13.33
C GLY A 41 -24.94 9.35 -13.88
N GLY A 42 -25.07 9.52 -15.17
CA GLY A 42 -26.18 8.97 -15.95
C GLY A 42 -25.87 7.49 -16.21
N ASN A 43 -26.70 6.61 -15.68
CA ASN A 43 -26.74 5.20 -16.04
C ASN A 43 -27.07 5.07 -17.53
N ALA A 44 -26.07 5.07 -18.38
CA ALA A 44 -26.21 4.54 -19.72
C ALA A 44 -25.98 3.03 -19.63
N THR A 45 -27.06 2.30 -19.38
CA THR A 45 -27.09 0.85 -19.59
C THR A 45 -26.95 0.61 -21.07
N ALA A 46 -25.86 -0.02 -21.47
CA ALA A 46 -25.61 -0.47 -22.86
C ALA A 46 -26.53 -1.64 -23.22
N GLN A 47 -27.81 -1.42 -23.17
CA GLN A 47 -28.86 -2.38 -23.54
C GLN A 47 -29.83 -1.77 -24.53
N ASP A 48 -29.30 -1.12 -25.59
CA ASP A 48 -30.11 -0.66 -26.71
C ASP A 48 -29.41 -0.93 -28.05
N VAL A 49 -29.84 -2.09 -28.64
CA VAL A 49 -30.38 -2.15 -29.97
C VAL A 49 -29.40 -2.14 -31.15
N LEU A 50 -29.20 -3.31 -31.69
CA LEU A 50 -29.03 -3.40 -33.15
C LEU A 50 -30.29 -2.82 -33.80
N PRO A 51 -30.21 -1.70 -34.52
CA PRO A 51 -31.39 -1.20 -35.21
C PRO A 51 -31.74 -2.13 -36.37
N ASP A 52 -32.93 -2.77 -36.29
CA ASP A 52 -33.51 -3.66 -37.29
C ASP A 52 -33.83 -3.00 -38.64
N ASN A 53 -33.49 -1.74 -38.83
CA ASN A 53 -33.86 -0.94 -39.99
C ASN A 53 -32.66 -0.47 -40.82
N VAL A 54 -31.90 -1.39 -41.43
CA VAL A 54 -30.92 -1.04 -42.46
C VAL A 54 -30.98 -2.02 -43.64
N GLU A 55 -32.09 -2.04 -44.34
CA GLU A 55 -32.26 -2.87 -45.57
C GLU A 55 -31.65 -2.28 -46.85
N SER A 56 -31.05 -1.10 -46.82
CA SER A 56 -30.55 -0.48 -48.09
C SER A 56 -29.11 0.08 -48.03
N SER A 57 -28.30 -0.23 -47.02
CA SER A 57 -26.91 0.22 -47.03
C SER A 57 -25.98 -0.79 -47.72
N SER A 58 -25.03 -0.28 -48.55
CA SER A 58 -24.01 -1.12 -49.21
C SER A 58 -23.29 -2.02 -48.20
N ALA A 59 -22.89 -3.25 -48.62
CA ALA A 59 -22.17 -4.20 -47.74
C ALA A 59 -20.97 -3.59 -47.05
N LEU A 60 -20.28 -2.63 -47.64
CA LEU A 60 -19.18 -1.85 -47.07
C LEU A 60 -19.63 -1.01 -45.86
N VAL A 61 -20.75 -0.29 -45.97
CA VAL A 61 -21.26 0.53 -44.85
C VAL A 61 -21.71 -0.35 -43.71
N LYS A 62 -22.31 -1.49 -43.96
CA LYS A 62 -22.69 -2.48 -42.95
C LYS A 62 -21.43 -3.05 -42.26
N GLY A 63 -20.41 -3.41 -43.04
CA GLY A 63 -19.12 -3.88 -42.51
C GLY A 63 -18.41 -2.84 -41.62
N LEU A 64 -18.40 -1.56 -42.04
CA LEU A 64 -17.80 -0.48 -41.24
C LEU A 64 -18.59 -0.21 -39.95
N LYS A 65 -19.91 -0.25 -39.98
CA LYS A 65 -20.75 -0.12 -38.77
C LYS A 65 -20.52 -1.28 -37.81
N THR A 66 -20.45 -2.50 -38.33
CA THR A 66 -20.13 -3.68 -37.50
C THR A 66 -18.75 -3.59 -36.89
N PHE A 67 -17.75 -3.20 -37.68
CA PHE A 67 -16.40 -2.96 -37.18
C PHE A 67 -16.39 -1.91 -36.06
N TRP A 68 -17.04 -0.74 -36.29
CA TRP A 68 -17.15 0.31 -35.29
C TRP A 68 -17.80 -0.21 -34.01
N TYR A 69 -18.88 -0.98 -34.11
CA TYR A 69 -19.58 -1.56 -32.96
C TYR A 69 -18.66 -2.45 -32.10
N TYR A 70 -17.78 -3.23 -32.77
CA TYR A 70 -16.82 -4.10 -32.05
C TYR A 70 -15.59 -3.36 -31.51
N THR A 71 -15.42 -2.07 -31.78
CA THR A 71 -14.34 -1.28 -31.15
C THR A 71 -14.77 -0.72 -29.81
N GLY A 72 -13.83 -0.60 -28.86
CA GLY A 72 -14.07 0.05 -27.58
C GLY A 72 -14.53 1.51 -27.70
N PHE A 73 -14.33 2.17 -28.84
CA PHE A 73 -14.77 3.55 -29.06
C PHE A 73 -16.28 3.71 -29.10
N SER A 74 -17.03 2.68 -29.46
CA SER A 74 -18.49 2.72 -29.55
C SER A 74 -19.19 2.74 -28.20
N SER A 75 -18.51 2.23 -27.14
CA SER A 75 -19.07 2.04 -25.80
C SER A 75 -18.32 2.80 -24.70
N VAL A 76 -17.44 3.75 -25.08
CA VAL A 76 -16.69 4.58 -24.13
C VAL A 76 -17.63 5.46 -23.30
N SER A 77 -17.54 5.32 -21.97
CA SER A 77 -18.20 6.18 -21.00
C SER A 77 -17.25 7.21 -20.40
N TRP A 78 -17.80 8.28 -19.81
CA TRP A 78 -17.01 9.25 -19.03
C TRP A 78 -16.28 8.59 -17.86
N GLY A 79 -16.88 7.57 -17.27
CA GLY A 79 -16.24 6.78 -16.21
C GLY A 79 -14.97 6.08 -16.72
N ASN A 80 -15.04 5.43 -17.88
CA ASN A 80 -13.86 4.81 -18.50
C ASN A 80 -12.73 5.82 -18.75
N ILE A 81 -13.06 6.98 -19.33
CA ILE A 81 -12.08 8.05 -19.58
C ILE A 81 -11.44 8.51 -18.26
N THR A 82 -12.25 8.75 -17.23
CA THR A 82 -11.74 9.16 -15.91
C THR A 82 -10.76 8.13 -15.34
N MET A 83 -11.11 6.85 -15.39
CA MET A 83 -10.22 5.79 -14.88
C MET A 83 -8.97 5.61 -15.74
N ILE A 84 -9.04 5.77 -17.04
CA ILE A 84 -7.86 5.79 -17.93
C ILE A 84 -6.92 6.93 -17.52
N VAL A 85 -7.45 8.12 -17.26
CA VAL A 85 -6.65 9.26 -16.77
C VAL A 85 -6.02 8.95 -15.40
N VAL A 86 -6.75 8.31 -14.50
CA VAL A 86 -6.22 7.84 -13.18
C VAL A 86 -5.08 6.83 -13.39
N GLY A 87 -5.24 5.85 -14.28
CA GLY A 87 -4.19 4.88 -14.60
C GLY A 87 -2.93 5.53 -15.16
N LEU A 88 -3.08 6.44 -16.13
CA LEU A 88 -1.98 7.23 -16.69
C LEU A 88 -1.31 8.11 -15.65
N PHE A 89 -2.08 8.67 -14.72
CA PHE A 89 -1.54 9.46 -13.61
C PHE A 89 -0.67 8.62 -12.67
N PHE A 90 -1.06 7.40 -12.33
CA PHE A 90 -0.24 6.50 -11.51
C PHE A 90 1.07 6.14 -12.20
N ILE A 91 1.02 5.82 -13.49
CA ILE A 91 2.23 5.57 -14.29
C ILE A 91 3.12 6.81 -14.32
N PHE A 92 2.54 8.00 -14.50
CA PHE A 92 3.28 9.27 -14.49
C PHE A 92 3.96 9.52 -13.14
N LEU A 93 3.28 9.29 -12.01
CA LEU A 93 3.87 9.41 -10.67
C LEU A 93 5.06 8.46 -10.48
N ALA A 94 4.90 7.22 -10.92
CA ALA A 94 5.95 6.22 -10.85
C ALA A 94 7.19 6.64 -11.65
N ILE A 95 7.00 7.04 -12.91
CA ILE A 95 8.12 7.38 -13.82
C ILE A 95 8.75 8.74 -13.45
N ARG A 96 7.92 9.77 -13.17
CA ARG A 96 8.42 11.14 -13.00
C ARG A 96 8.98 11.40 -11.62
N PHE A 97 8.40 10.81 -10.58
CA PHE A 97 8.76 11.06 -9.18
C PHE A 97 9.38 9.85 -8.49
N ASN A 98 9.48 8.72 -9.18
CA ASN A 98 10.00 7.46 -8.63
C ASN A 98 9.26 7.01 -7.35
N TYR A 99 7.93 7.26 -7.31
CA TYR A 99 7.08 6.83 -6.21
C TYR A 99 6.66 5.38 -6.44
N GLU A 100 7.18 4.47 -5.64
CA GLU A 100 6.90 3.03 -5.67
C GLU A 100 6.67 2.46 -7.09
N PRO A 101 7.66 2.60 -8.01
CA PRO A 101 7.46 2.26 -9.42
C PRO A 101 7.14 0.79 -9.65
N LEU A 102 7.63 -0.10 -8.78
CA LEU A 102 7.37 -1.53 -8.88
C LEU A 102 5.90 -1.89 -8.64
N LEU A 103 5.14 -1.03 -7.95
CA LEU A 103 3.72 -1.20 -7.68
C LEU A 103 2.86 -0.33 -8.58
N LEU A 104 3.17 0.98 -8.67
CA LEU A 104 2.30 1.93 -9.38
C LEU A 104 2.27 1.70 -10.90
N VAL A 105 3.35 1.20 -11.52
CA VAL A 105 3.34 0.89 -12.96
C VAL A 105 2.41 -0.29 -13.27
N PRO A 106 2.52 -1.46 -12.62
CA PRO A 106 1.56 -2.55 -12.82
C PRO A 106 0.12 -2.16 -12.49
N ILE A 107 -0.12 -1.45 -11.37
CA ILE A 107 -1.48 -1.01 -11.01
C ILE A 107 -2.03 -0.06 -12.06
N GLY A 108 -1.27 0.97 -12.46
CA GLY A 108 -1.70 1.92 -13.48
C GLY A 108 -2.00 1.24 -14.81
N THR A 109 -1.15 0.29 -15.24
CA THR A 109 -1.39 -0.51 -16.44
C THR A 109 -2.64 -1.37 -16.28
N GLY A 110 -2.84 -1.99 -15.13
CA GLY A 110 -4.06 -2.74 -14.82
C GLY A 110 -5.31 -1.87 -14.92
N ILE A 111 -5.29 -0.65 -14.36
CA ILE A 111 -6.41 0.30 -14.47
C ILE A 111 -6.73 0.60 -15.93
N LEU A 112 -5.71 0.78 -16.78
CA LEU A 112 -5.94 0.98 -18.22
C LEU A 112 -6.66 -0.23 -18.82
N LEU A 113 -6.15 -1.44 -18.59
CA LEU A 113 -6.71 -2.68 -19.13
C LEU A 113 -8.14 -2.93 -18.65
N GLY A 114 -8.43 -2.70 -17.37
CA GLY A 114 -9.74 -2.93 -16.77
C GLY A 114 -10.82 -1.93 -17.19
N ASN A 115 -10.41 -0.77 -17.73
CA ASN A 115 -11.32 0.31 -18.12
C ASN A 115 -11.38 0.57 -19.63
N ILE A 116 -10.74 -0.29 -20.44
CA ILE A 116 -11.03 -0.31 -21.89
C ILE A 116 -12.38 -0.98 -22.10
N PRO A 117 -13.35 -0.29 -22.73
CA PRO A 117 -14.64 -0.89 -22.99
C PRO A 117 -14.54 -2.04 -24.00
N PHE A 118 -15.27 -3.09 -23.73
CA PHE A 118 -15.40 -4.25 -24.61
C PHE A 118 -16.83 -4.79 -24.55
N ILE A 119 -17.19 -5.61 -25.53
CA ILE A 119 -18.47 -6.28 -25.55
C ILE A 119 -18.41 -7.50 -24.64
N GLU A 120 -19.36 -7.64 -23.74
CA GLU A 120 -19.49 -8.79 -22.84
C GLU A 120 -19.66 -10.09 -23.61
N GLY A 121 -19.13 -11.19 -23.07
CA GLY A 121 -19.20 -12.51 -23.66
C GLY A 121 -17.95 -12.95 -24.45
N PHE A 122 -16.97 -12.08 -24.65
CA PHE A 122 -15.68 -12.44 -25.26
C PHE A 122 -14.67 -13.07 -24.29
N GLN A 123 -15.01 -13.17 -23.01
CA GLN A 123 -14.14 -13.72 -21.95
C GLN A 123 -12.79 -13.01 -21.87
N ILE A 124 -12.80 -11.67 -21.91
CA ILE A 124 -11.59 -10.84 -21.80
C ILE A 124 -11.57 -9.99 -20.51
N GLY A 125 -12.74 -9.72 -19.92
CA GLY A 125 -12.89 -8.90 -18.73
C GLY A 125 -12.38 -9.60 -17.45
N ILE A 126 -11.97 -8.80 -16.47
CA ILE A 126 -11.45 -9.34 -15.20
C ILE A 126 -12.52 -10.08 -14.36
N TYR A 127 -13.77 -9.70 -14.52
CA TYR A 127 -14.91 -10.32 -13.84
C TYR A 127 -15.62 -11.38 -14.68
N GLU A 128 -15.22 -11.57 -15.95
CA GLU A 128 -15.77 -12.60 -16.82
C GLU A 128 -15.09 -13.94 -16.55
N GLU A 129 -15.86 -14.92 -16.14
CA GLU A 129 -15.37 -16.29 -15.92
C GLU A 129 -14.77 -16.86 -17.22
N GLY A 130 -13.62 -17.51 -17.09
CA GLY A 130 -12.89 -18.07 -18.23
C GLY A 130 -11.91 -17.10 -18.90
N SER A 131 -11.92 -15.82 -18.57
CA SER A 131 -10.92 -14.87 -19.09
C SER A 131 -9.54 -15.07 -18.44
N VAL A 132 -8.47 -14.75 -19.16
CA VAL A 132 -7.11 -14.80 -18.63
C VAL A 132 -6.96 -13.86 -17.44
N LEU A 133 -7.53 -12.65 -17.51
CA LEU A 133 -7.48 -11.69 -16.39
C LEU A 133 -8.22 -12.23 -15.17
N ASN A 134 -9.34 -12.94 -15.34
CA ASN A 134 -10.08 -13.57 -14.24
C ASN A 134 -9.27 -14.67 -13.58
N TYR A 135 -8.59 -15.53 -14.34
CA TYR A 135 -7.69 -16.54 -13.76
C TYR A 135 -6.53 -15.93 -12.99
N LEU A 136 -5.95 -14.85 -13.46
CA LEU A 136 -4.91 -14.13 -12.71
C LEU A 136 -5.50 -13.46 -11.45
N TYR A 137 -6.70 -12.88 -11.55
CA TYR A 137 -7.39 -12.25 -10.43
C TYR A 137 -7.80 -13.23 -9.32
N PHE A 138 -7.94 -14.51 -9.64
CA PHE A 138 -8.15 -15.57 -8.66
C PHE A 138 -7.13 -15.53 -7.51
N GLY A 139 -5.86 -15.24 -7.80
CA GLY A 139 -4.81 -15.10 -6.78
C GLY A 139 -5.05 -13.96 -5.79
N VAL A 140 -5.76 -12.90 -6.19
CA VAL A 140 -6.19 -11.81 -5.32
C VAL A 140 -7.41 -12.23 -4.51
N VAL A 141 -8.49 -12.69 -5.19
CA VAL A 141 -9.77 -13.05 -4.54
C VAL A 141 -9.61 -14.19 -3.54
N LYS A 142 -8.77 -15.17 -3.84
CA LYS A 142 -8.49 -16.28 -2.92
C LYS A 142 -7.41 -15.96 -1.89
N GLY A 143 -6.78 -14.78 -1.97
CA GLY A 143 -5.76 -14.35 -1.02
C GLY A 143 -4.45 -15.13 -1.14
N VAL A 144 -4.05 -15.56 -2.36
CA VAL A 144 -2.82 -16.31 -2.63
C VAL A 144 -1.60 -15.40 -2.71
N TYR A 145 -1.72 -14.26 -3.38
CA TYR A 145 -0.59 -13.34 -3.61
C TYR A 145 -0.05 -12.70 -2.33
N PRO A 146 -0.88 -12.20 -1.37
CA PRO A 146 -0.36 -11.56 -0.17
C PRO A 146 0.59 -12.44 0.66
N PRO A 147 0.31 -13.70 0.96
CA PRO A 147 1.26 -14.60 1.63
C PRO A 147 2.57 -14.79 0.87
N LEU A 148 2.54 -14.86 -0.46
CA LEU A 148 3.76 -14.97 -1.27
C LEU A 148 4.60 -13.68 -1.21
N ILE A 149 3.97 -12.51 -1.17
CA ILE A 149 4.68 -11.25 -0.92
C ILE A 149 5.32 -11.27 0.48
N PHE A 150 4.59 -11.72 1.50
CA PHE A 150 5.13 -11.87 2.85
C PHE A 150 6.33 -12.81 2.93
N LEU A 151 6.34 -13.89 2.14
CA LEU A 151 7.50 -14.77 2.00
C LEU A 151 8.73 -14.01 1.47
N GLY A 152 8.54 -13.21 0.42
CA GLY A 152 9.60 -12.37 -0.13
C GLY A 152 10.08 -11.29 0.85
N ILE A 153 9.15 -10.58 1.51
CA ILE A 153 9.47 -9.60 2.56
C ILE A 153 10.26 -10.27 3.69
N GLY A 154 9.86 -11.46 4.14
CA GLY A 154 10.59 -12.22 5.17
C GLY A 154 12.02 -12.54 4.76
N ALA A 155 12.22 -12.97 3.52
CA ALA A 155 13.55 -13.26 2.97
C ALA A 155 14.41 -12.00 2.76
N MET A 156 13.80 -10.81 2.58
CA MET A 156 14.49 -9.52 2.51
C MET A 156 14.83 -8.97 3.88
N THR A 157 13.99 -9.20 4.88
CA THR A 157 14.05 -8.54 6.18
C THR A 157 15.25 -8.99 7.00
N ASP A 158 15.92 -8.03 7.65
CA ASP A 158 16.89 -8.26 8.72
C ASP A 158 16.28 -7.88 10.06
N PHE A 159 15.94 -8.88 10.87
CA PHE A 159 15.39 -8.69 12.20
C PHE A 159 16.42 -8.30 13.25
N SER A 160 17.71 -8.16 12.91
CA SER A 160 18.77 -7.83 13.86
C SER A 160 18.49 -6.56 14.67
N SER A 161 17.93 -5.53 14.03
CA SER A 161 17.55 -4.27 14.71
C SER A 161 16.49 -4.51 15.79
N LEU A 162 15.54 -5.40 15.51
CA LEU A 162 14.46 -5.77 16.43
C LEU A 162 14.98 -6.62 17.59
N ILE A 163 15.79 -7.63 17.27
CA ILE A 163 16.41 -8.53 18.25
C ILE A 163 17.34 -7.74 19.20
N SER A 164 18.08 -6.77 18.65
CA SER A 164 19.02 -5.96 19.45
C SER A 164 18.33 -5.01 20.42
N ASN A 165 17.13 -4.51 20.09
CA ASN A 165 16.35 -3.62 20.93
C ASN A 165 14.84 -3.92 20.87
N PRO A 166 14.37 -4.98 21.55
CA PRO A 166 12.98 -5.42 21.51
C PRO A 166 11.95 -4.35 21.94
N ARG A 167 12.37 -3.36 22.74
CA ARG A 167 11.47 -2.27 23.17
C ARG A 167 10.93 -1.46 22.00
N LEU A 168 11.66 -1.41 20.89
CA LEU A 168 11.24 -0.68 19.70
C LEU A 168 10.07 -1.36 18.99
N MET A 169 9.79 -2.65 19.30
CA MET A 169 8.56 -3.33 18.83
C MET A 169 7.29 -2.60 19.24
N LEU A 170 7.31 -2.02 20.44
CA LEU A 170 6.16 -1.30 20.97
C LEU A 170 5.76 -0.09 20.12
N LEU A 171 6.70 0.49 19.35
CA LEU A 171 6.41 1.59 18.44
C LEU A 171 5.61 1.12 17.21
N GLY A 172 5.92 -0.07 16.69
CA GLY A 172 5.11 -0.69 15.62
C GLY A 172 3.72 -1.08 16.12
N ALA A 173 3.62 -1.63 17.32
CA ALA A 173 2.34 -1.92 17.95
C ALA A 173 1.52 -0.64 18.19
N ALA A 174 2.14 0.46 18.63
CA ALA A 174 1.47 1.73 18.84
C ALA A 174 0.95 2.36 17.54
N ALA A 175 1.63 2.15 16.40
CA ALA A 175 1.16 2.62 15.12
C ALA A 175 -0.13 1.92 14.67
N GLN A 176 -0.45 0.72 15.21
CA GLN A 176 -1.70 0.02 14.91
C GLN A 176 -2.95 0.75 15.45
N ILE A 177 -2.79 1.81 16.24
CA ILE A 177 -3.89 2.73 16.57
C ILE A 177 -4.57 3.26 15.29
N GLY A 178 -3.83 3.36 14.18
CA GLY A 178 -4.37 3.68 12.86
C GLY A 178 -5.39 2.66 12.39
N VAL A 179 -5.13 1.36 12.58
CA VAL A 179 -6.06 0.28 12.20
C VAL A 179 -7.37 0.39 13.00
N PHE A 180 -7.27 0.46 14.32
CA PHE A 180 -8.45 0.55 15.18
C PHE A 180 -9.22 1.86 15.00
N GLY A 181 -8.49 2.98 14.82
CA GLY A 181 -9.11 4.28 14.51
C GLY A 181 -9.86 4.26 13.18
N THR A 182 -9.31 3.60 12.18
CA THR A 182 -9.97 3.43 10.87
C THR A 182 -11.20 2.55 10.96
N PHE A 183 -11.17 1.49 11.77
CA PHE A 183 -12.33 0.64 12.03
C PHE A 183 -13.49 1.47 12.59
N ILE A 184 -13.22 2.23 13.66
CA ILE A 184 -14.24 3.11 14.28
C ILE A 184 -14.73 4.16 13.28
N GLY A 185 -13.81 4.77 12.51
CA GLY A 185 -14.15 5.76 11.50
C GLY A 185 -15.02 5.18 10.37
N ALA A 186 -14.74 3.95 9.92
CA ALA A 186 -15.53 3.27 8.89
C ALA A 186 -16.95 2.97 9.41
N MET A 187 -17.07 2.47 10.64
CA MET A 187 -18.37 2.26 11.28
C MET A 187 -19.16 3.57 11.40
N ALA A 188 -18.50 4.67 11.78
CA ALA A 188 -19.13 5.99 11.88
C ALA A 188 -19.59 6.55 10.54
N LEU A 189 -18.95 6.18 9.42
CA LEU A 189 -19.35 6.54 8.06
C LEU A 189 -20.44 5.62 7.47
N GLY A 190 -20.92 4.64 8.24
CA GLY A 190 -22.03 3.76 7.87
C GLY A 190 -21.64 2.53 7.05
N PHE A 191 -20.37 2.12 7.07
CA PHE A 191 -19.96 0.82 6.52
C PHE A 191 -20.41 -0.32 7.42
N GLU A 192 -20.75 -1.46 6.83
CA GLU A 192 -21.01 -2.69 7.56
C GLU A 192 -19.77 -3.17 8.32
N ILE A 193 -19.97 -3.93 9.38
CA ILE A 193 -18.88 -4.35 10.28
C ILE A 193 -17.78 -5.12 9.55
N HIS A 194 -18.12 -5.99 8.60
CA HIS A 194 -17.16 -6.74 7.79
C HIS A 194 -16.38 -5.80 6.85
N GLN A 195 -17.09 -4.85 6.22
CA GLN A 195 -16.48 -3.82 5.38
C GLN A 195 -15.54 -2.94 6.20
N ALA A 196 -15.99 -2.49 7.38
CA ALA A 196 -15.18 -1.69 8.30
C ALA A 196 -13.92 -2.45 8.75
N GLY A 197 -14.03 -3.77 9.01
CA GLY A 197 -12.89 -4.64 9.29
C GLY A 197 -11.88 -4.69 8.14
N ALA A 198 -12.33 -4.83 6.90
CA ALA A 198 -11.47 -4.82 5.73
C ALA A 198 -10.79 -3.45 5.52
N ILE A 199 -11.57 -2.36 5.59
CA ILE A 199 -11.10 -0.98 5.41
C ILE A 199 -10.08 -0.61 6.50
N SER A 200 -10.26 -1.11 7.72
CA SER A 200 -9.41 -0.78 8.88
C SER A 200 -7.93 -1.04 8.63
N ILE A 201 -7.60 -2.08 7.86
CA ILE A 201 -6.21 -2.50 7.62
C ILE A 201 -5.42 -1.45 6.80
N ILE A 202 -6.11 -0.57 6.06
CA ILE A 202 -5.45 0.56 5.39
C ILE A 202 -4.68 1.41 6.42
N GLY A 203 -5.20 1.52 7.65
CA GLY A 203 -4.57 2.26 8.74
C GLY A 203 -3.21 1.70 9.19
N GLY A 204 -2.90 0.44 8.89
CA GLY A 204 -1.58 -0.14 9.06
C GLY A 204 -0.57 0.24 7.97
N ALA A 205 -1.05 0.79 6.84
CA ALA A 205 -0.30 1.05 5.62
C ALA A 205 0.45 -0.19 5.09
N ASP A 206 -0.26 -1.30 5.05
CA ASP A 206 0.22 -2.61 4.60
C ASP A 206 -0.69 -3.12 3.47
N GLY A 207 -0.27 -2.88 2.24
CA GLY A 207 -1.05 -3.22 1.05
C GLY A 207 -1.40 -4.70 0.94
N PRO A 208 -0.43 -5.61 1.02
CA PRO A 208 -0.68 -7.05 0.99
C PRO A 208 -1.66 -7.52 2.09
N THR A 209 -1.49 -7.04 3.32
CA THR A 209 -2.39 -7.38 4.44
C THR A 209 -3.81 -6.83 4.20
N ALA A 210 -3.93 -5.61 3.66
CA ALA A 210 -5.22 -5.01 3.34
C ALA A 210 -5.97 -5.82 2.26
N ILE A 211 -5.26 -6.30 1.22
CA ILE A 211 -5.83 -7.19 0.20
C ILE A 211 -6.24 -8.53 0.81
N PHE A 212 -5.40 -9.12 1.66
CA PHE A 212 -5.72 -10.39 2.30
C PHE A 212 -6.98 -10.28 3.17
N ALA A 213 -7.07 -9.27 4.01
CA ALA A 213 -8.24 -9.05 4.86
C ALA A 213 -9.50 -8.77 4.02
N SER A 214 -9.41 -7.91 3.00
CA SER A 214 -10.55 -7.57 2.15
C SER A 214 -11.01 -8.75 1.29
N SER A 215 -10.11 -9.64 0.85
CA SER A 215 -10.49 -10.85 0.12
C SER A 215 -11.37 -11.81 0.95
N LYS A 216 -11.33 -11.69 2.27
CA LYS A 216 -12.12 -12.51 3.20
C LYS A 216 -13.35 -11.78 3.73
N LEU A 217 -13.21 -10.51 4.11
CA LEU A 217 -14.26 -9.74 4.79
C LEU A 217 -15.14 -8.93 3.84
N ALA A 218 -14.58 -8.40 2.74
CA ALA A 218 -15.30 -7.51 1.82
C ALA A 218 -14.75 -7.63 0.38
N PRO A 219 -14.96 -8.76 -0.31
CA PRO A 219 -14.40 -9.00 -1.65
C PRO A 219 -14.80 -7.92 -2.67
N GLN A 220 -15.99 -7.34 -2.54
CA GLN A 220 -16.50 -6.27 -3.39
C GLN A 220 -15.70 -4.95 -3.28
N LEU A 221 -14.99 -4.74 -2.16
CA LEU A 221 -14.20 -3.53 -1.91
C LEU A 221 -12.69 -3.72 -2.14
N ILE A 222 -12.24 -4.90 -2.57
CA ILE A 222 -10.80 -5.21 -2.76
C ILE A 222 -10.12 -4.14 -3.60
N GLY A 223 -10.68 -3.76 -4.76
CA GLY A 223 -10.09 -2.79 -5.66
C GLY A 223 -9.89 -1.43 -5.00
N SER A 224 -10.94 -0.89 -4.37
CA SER A 224 -10.90 0.41 -3.70
C SER A 224 -9.94 0.42 -2.51
N ILE A 225 -9.96 -0.64 -1.69
CA ILE A 225 -9.08 -0.80 -0.52
C ILE A 225 -7.61 -0.93 -0.97
N ALA A 226 -7.34 -1.75 -1.98
CA ALA A 226 -5.99 -1.97 -2.46
C ALA A 226 -5.38 -0.70 -3.07
N ILE A 227 -6.12 0.01 -3.94
CA ILE A 227 -5.64 1.28 -4.51
C ILE A 227 -5.43 2.32 -3.41
N ALA A 228 -6.34 2.45 -2.44
CA ALA A 228 -6.15 3.35 -1.32
C ALA A 228 -4.87 3.00 -0.55
N ALA A 229 -4.69 1.73 -0.15
CA ALA A 229 -3.53 1.28 0.61
C ALA A 229 -2.21 1.55 -0.13
N TYR A 230 -2.11 1.15 -1.41
CA TYR A 230 -0.88 1.35 -2.18
C TYR A 230 -0.62 2.83 -2.54
N SER A 231 -1.68 3.62 -2.78
CA SER A 231 -1.53 5.06 -3.00
C SER A 231 -0.93 5.75 -1.78
N TYR A 232 -1.38 5.40 -0.57
CA TYR A 232 -0.83 5.97 0.66
C TYR A 232 0.57 5.46 0.96
N MET A 233 0.90 4.20 0.67
CA MET A 233 2.27 3.70 0.75
C MET A 233 3.20 4.52 -0.17
N ALA A 234 2.81 4.76 -1.41
CA ALA A 234 3.59 5.58 -2.34
C ALA A 234 3.73 7.06 -1.88
N LEU A 235 2.78 7.56 -1.10
CA LEU A 235 2.77 8.93 -0.57
C LEU A 235 3.47 9.09 0.79
N VAL A 236 3.99 8.02 1.38
CA VAL A 236 4.75 8.05 2.65
C VAL A 236 5.79 9.16 2.69
N PRO A 237 6.66 9.33 1.66
CA PRO A 237 7.69 10.38 1.66
C PRO A 237 7.12 11.81 1.63
N VAL A 238 5.85 11.97 1.29
CA VAL A 238 5.18 13.27 1.22
C VAL A 238 4.39 13.56 2.51
N ILE A 239 3.68 12.56 3.04
CA ILE A 239 2.75 12.72 4.16
C ILE A 239 3.48 12.71 5.51
N GLN A 240 4.46 11.82 5.70
CA GLN A 240 5.12 11.67 7.01
C GLN A 240 5.97 12.87 7.44
N PRO A 241 6.81 13.50 6.60
CA PRO A 241 7.69 14.57 7.04
C PRO A 241 6.98 15.76 7.70
N PRO A 242 5.86 16.28 7.19
CA PRO A 242 5.09 17.32 7.86
C PRO A 242 4.61 16.90 9.26
N ILE A 243 4.12 15.67 9.42
CA ILE A 243 3.62 15.14 10.70
C ILE A 243 4.78 15.01 11.70
N ILE A 244 5.92 14.47 11.27
CA ILE A 244 7.14 14.36 12.09
C ILE A 244 7.55 15.75 12.58
N ARG A 245 7.60 16.74 11.71
CA ARG A 245 8.03 18.10 12.05
C ARG A 245 7.05 18.81 12.99
N LEU A 246 5.74 18.59 12.80
CA LEU A 246 4.69 19.15 13.64
C LEU A 246 4.73 18.56 15.06
N MET A 247 4.95 17.25 15.16
CA MET A 247 4.87 16.53 16.42
C MET A 247 6.19 16.44 17.18
N THR A 248 7.34 16.79 16.57
CA THR A 248 8.64 16.72 17.23
C THR A 248 9.33 18.08 17.29
N SER A 249 9.91 18.40 18.45
CA SER A 249 10.74 19.60 18.62
C SER A 249 12.13 19.42 17.98
N LYS A 250 12.82 20.54 17.67
CA LYS A 250 14.20 20.49 17.17
C LYS A 250 15.14 19.73 18.11
N LYS A 251 14.98 19.88 19.44
CA LYS A 251 15.79 19.18 20.44
C LYS A 251 15.57 17.66 20.38
N GLU A 252 14.34 17.21 20.21
CA GLU A 252 14.01 15.79 20.10
C GLU A 252 14.58 15.16 18.83
N ARG A 253 14.55 15.88 17.70
CA ARG A 253 15.10 15.41 16.41
C ARG A 253 16.61 15.23 16.43
N LEU A 254 17.32 15.93 17.30
CA LEU A 254 18.78 15.84 17.48
C LEU A 254 19.21 14.70 18.43
N ILE A 255 18.27 13.95 19.02
CA ILE A 255 18.63 12.81 19.88
C ILE A 255 19.34 11.75 19.02
N ARG A 256 20.59 11.46 19.39
CA ARG A 256 21.38 10.38 18.80
C ARG A 256 21.18 9.11 19.59
N MET A 257 20.89 8.02 18.92
CA MET A 257 20.70 6.72 19.55
C MET A 257 22.03 5.95 19.58
N LYS A 258 22.22 5.14 20.62
CA LYS A 258 23.38 4.25 20.70
C LYS A 258 23.31 3.19 19.61
N PRO A 259 24.43 2.81 18.98
CA PRO A 259 24.44 1.74 18.00
C PRO A 259 23.79 0.46 18.54
N PRO A 260 23.05 -0.29 17.71
CA PRO A 260 22.48 -1.56 18.12
C PRO A 260 23.59 -2.56 18.47
N ARG A 261 23.33 -3.47 19.42
CA ARG A 261 24.27 -4.55 19.73
C ARG A 261 24.41 -5.53 18.56
N ALA A 262 25.55 -6.19 18.47
CA ALA A 262 25.71 -7.29 17.56
C ALA A 262 24.75 -8.45 17.94
N VAL A 263 24.13 -9.06 16.96
CA VAL A 263 23.21 -10.20 17.11
C VAL A 263 23.90 -11.46 16.60
N SER A 264 23.87 -12.52 17.39
CA SER A 264 24.47 -13.78 17.04
C SER A 264 23.67 -14.51 15.97
N LYS A 265 24.32 -15.42 15.20
CA LYS A 265 23.66 -16.26 14.20
C LYS A 265 22.54 -17.12 14.81
N THR A 266 22.75 -17.64 16.00
CA THR A 266 21.76 -18.45 16.74
C THR A 266 20.51 -17.61 17.05
N GLU A 267 20.66 -16.38 17.53
CA GLU A 267 19.52 -15.49 17.79
C GLU A 267 18.74 -15.20 16.50
N LYS A 268 19.43 -14.99 15.38
CA LYS A 268 18.79 -14.74 14.06
C LYS A 268 17.99 -15.93 13.56
N ILE A 269 18.42 -17.17 13.84
CA ILE A 269 17.71 -18.40 13.46
C ILE A 269 16.55 -18.67 14.42
N LEU A 270 16.74 -18.48 15.73
CA LEU A 270 15.70 -18.75 16.71
C LEU A 270 14.57 -17.73 16.68
N PHE A 271 14.87 -16.47 16.33
CA PHE A 271 13.89 -15.40 16.34
C PHE A 271 12.67 -15.69 15.44
N PRO A 272 12.83 -16.07 14.15
CA PRO A 272 11.67 -16.36 13.30
C PRO A 272 10.87 -17.58 13.78
N LEU A 273 11.51 -18.58 14.38
CA LEU A 273 10.80 -19.73 14.93
C LEU A 273 9.96 -19.37 16.15
N ILE A 274 10.55 -18.63 17.11
CA ILE A 274 9.86 -18.18 18.33
C ILE A 274 8.77 -17.18 17.95
N GLY A 275 9.09 -16.21 17.08
CA GLY A 275 8.14 -15.21 16.59
C GLY A 275 6.95 -15.83 15.89
N LEU A 276 7.19 -16.84 15.04
CA LEU A 276 6.15 -17.61 14.38
C LEU A 276 5.21 -18.25 15.40
N LEU A 277 5.75 -19.02 16.36
CA LEU A 277 4.94 -19.71 17.34
C LEU A 277 4.14 -18.74 18.20
N LEU A 278 4.79 -17.69 18.74
CA LEU A 278 4.11 -16.70 19.58
C LEU A 278 2.97 -16.00 18.84
N THR A 279 3.23 -15.53 17.62
CA THR A 279 2.22 -14.77 16.87
C THR A 279 1.05 -15.64 16.42
N LEU A 280 1.30 -16.91 16.08
CA LEU A 280 0.24 -17.84 15.68
C LEU A 280 -0.58 -18.35 16.85
N PHE A 281 -0.01 -18.47 18.04
CA PHE A 281 -0.82 -18.76 19.25
C PHE A 281 -1.71 -17.58 19.63
N ILE A 282 -1.29 -16.33 19.34
CA ILE A 282 -2.10 -15.13 19.60
C ILE A 282 -3.18 -14.94 18.52
N SER A 283 -2.82 -15.15 17.25
CA SER A 283 -3.71 -14.93 16.11
C SER A 283 -3.54 -16.02 15.06
N PRO A 284 -4.23 -17.19 15.21
CA PRO A 284 -4.14 -18.30 14.27
C PRO A 284 -4.53 -17.94 12.84
N THR A 285 -5.47 -17.03 12.66
CA THR A 285 -5.94 -16.55 11.36
C THR A 285 -4.91 -15.71 10.60
N ALA A 286 -3.87 -15.22 11.28
CA ALA A 286 -2.70 -14.59 10.64
C ALA A 286 -1.69 -15.60 10.05
N LEU A 287 -1.92 -16.92 10.20
CA LEU A 287 -1.03 -17.98 9.70
C LEU A 287 -0.55 -17.79 8.27
N PRO A 288 -1.40 -17.46 7.27
CA PRO A 288 -0.95 -17.34 5.89
C PRO A 288 0.07 -16.21 5.71
N LEU A 289 -0.07 -15.10 6.41
CA LEU A 289 0.82 -13.94 6.30
C LEU A 289 2.09 -14.13 7.14
N LEU A 290 1.93 -14.31 8.45
CA LEU A 290 3.06 -14.42 9.37
C LEU A 290 3.84 -15.72 9.20
N GLY A 291 3.15 -16.81 8.87
CA GLY A 291 3.80 -18.07 8.53
C GLY A 291 4.80 -17.89 7.40
N MET A 292 4.39 -17.24 6.32
CA MET A 292 5.25 -16.96 5.18
C MET A 292 6.34 -15.93 5.48
N LEU A 293 6.05 -14.89 6.28
CA LEU A 293 7.06 -13.91 6.70
C LEU A 293 8.21 -14.58 7.45
N PHE A 294 7.88 -15.33 8.48
CA PHE A 294 8.89 -15.99 9.31
C PHE A 294 9.58 -17.16 8.59
N PHE A 295 8.87 -17.87 7.73
CA PHE A 295 9.47 -18.89 6.87
C PHE A 295 10.50 -18.29 5.89
N GLY A 296 10.16 -17.17 5.24
CA GLY A 296 11.07 -16.44 4.36
C GLY A 296 12.35 -16.01 5.10
N ASN A 297 12.18 -15.47 6.31
CA ASN A 297 13.32 -15.08 7.13
C ASN A 297 14.17 -16.27 7.58
N LEU A 298 13.54 -17.37 7.99
CA LEU A 298 14.25 -18.59 8.37
C LEU A 298 15.09 -19.12 7.20
N MET A 299 14.55 -19.13 5.97
CA MET A 299 15.29 -19.56 4.77
C MET A 299 16.58 -18.74 4.55
N LYS A 300 16.54 -17.44 4.87
CA LYS A 300 17.69 -16.55 4.78
C LYS A 300 18.68 -16.80 5.90
N GLU A 301 18.23 -16.80 7.15
CA GLU A 301 19.11 -16.78 8.31
C GLU A 301 19.74 -18.16 8.63
N CYS A 302 19.13 -19.26 8.21
CA CYS A 302 19.70 -20.60 8.41
C CYS A 302 20.98 -20.83 7.58
N GLY A 303 21.14 -20.14 6.45
CA GLY A 303 22.32 -20.19 5.59
C GLY A 303 22.46 -21.44 4.72
N VAL A 304 21.55 -22.43 4.88
CA VAL A 304 21.58 -23.67 4.06
C VAL A 304 20.60 -23.60 2.88
N THR A 305 19.68 -22.66 2.89
CA THR A 305 18.66 -22.43 1.84
C THR A 305 18.80 -21.07 1.15
N GLU A 306 20.01 -20.51 1.09
CA GLU A 306 20.26 -19.17 0.53
C GLU A 306 19.73 -19.04 -0.90
N ARG A 307 19.84 -20.09 -1.72
CA ARG A 307 19.28 -20.07 -3.09
C ARG A 307 17.77 -19.88 -3.11
N LEU A 308 17.04 -20.48 -2.15
CA LEU A 308 15.59 -20.32 -2.03
C LEU A 308 15.24 -18.91 -1.51
N ALA A 309 15.99 -18.43 -0.51
CA ALA A 309 15.84 -17.08 0.01
C ALA A 309 16.09 -16.03 -1.09
N GLU A 310 17.14 -16.21 -1.91
CA GLU A 310 17.44 -15.33 -3.05
C GLU A 310 16.29 -15.32 -4.06
N THR A 311 15.74 -16.49 -4.41
CA THR A 311 14.60 -16.58 -5.31
C THR A 311 13.37 -15.88 -4.74
N ALA A 312 13.10 -16.07 -3.44
CA ALA A 312 11.94 -15.48 -2.77
C ALA A 312 12.03 -13.94 -2.71
N ARG A 313 13.20 -13.42 -2.34
CA ARG A 313 13.41 -11.96 -2.15
C ARG A 313 13.61 -11.17 -3.44
N THR A 314 13.79 -11.82 -4.58
CA THR A 314 14.00 -11.19 -5.89
C THR A 314 12.92 -11.62 -6.88
N ARG A 315 13.13 -12.75 -7.58
CA ARG A 315 12.32 -13.16 -8.73
C ARG A 315 10.86 -13.43 -8.38
N MET A 316 10.63 -14.14 -7.28
CA MET A 316 9.26 -14.50 -6.89
C MET A 316 8.46 -13.27 -6.46
N ILE A 317 9.02 -12.41 -5.60
CA ILE A 317 8.31 -11.22 -5.13
C ILE A 317 7.99 -10.28 -6.31
N ASP A 318 8.90 -10.13 -7.28
CA ASP A 318 8.70 -9.32 -8.47
C ASP A 318 7.56 -9.88 -9.34
N ILE A 319 7.55 -11.19 -9.61
CA ILE A 319 6.49 -11.85 -10.39
C ILE A 319 5.13 -11.65 -9.71
N VAL A 320 5.06 -11.92 -8.40
CA VAL A 320 3.81 -11.78 -7.64
C VAL A 320 3.34 -10.32 -7.60
N THR A 321 4.27 -9.37 -7.47
CA THR A 321 3.96 -7.93 -7.49
C THR A 321 3.39 -7.49 -8.83
N ILE A 322 3.95 -7.97 -9.96
CA ILE A 322 3.41 -7.71 -11.31
C ILE A 322 1.97 -8.23 -11.41
N LEU A 323 1.75 -9.51 -11.05
CA LEU A 323 0.45 -10.14 -11.16
C LEU A 323 -0.60 -9.47 -10.26
N LEU A 324 -0.22 -9.18 -9.01
CA LEU A 324 -1.08 -8.51 -8.06
C LEU A 324 -1.40 -7.08 -8.51
N GLY A 325 -0.40 -6.28 -8.87
CA GLY A 325 -0.60 -4.91 -9.29
C GLY A 325 -1.47 -4.82 -10.53
N LEU A 326 -1.21 -5.65 -11.54
CA LEU A 326 -1.99 -5.70 -12.78
C LEU A 326 -3.46 -6.05 -12.51
N THR A 327 -3.71 -7.11 -11.73
CA THR A 327 -5.07 -7.59 -11.48
C THR A 327 -5.85 -6.69 -10.53
N VAL A 328 -5.23 -6.14 -9.51
CA VAL A 328 -5.84 -5.13 -8.64
C VAL A 328 -6.18 -3.88 -9.44
N GLY A 329 -5.25 -3.40 -10.28
CA GLY A 329 -5.54 -2.29 -11.17
C GLY A 329 -6.73 -2.58 -12.10
N ALA A 330 -6.74 -3.75 -12.74
CA ALA A 330 -7.82 -4.14 -13.66
C ALA A 330 -9.19 -4.33 -12.96
N SER A 331 -9.19 -4.69 -11.68
CA SER A 331 -10.43 -4.82 -10.91
C SER A 331 -11.08 -3.47 -10.54
N THR A 332 -10.37 -2.36 -10.72
CA THR A 332 -10.89 -1.02 -10.46
C THR A 332 -11.56 -0.43 -11.69
N GLN A 333 -12.65 -1.06 -12.09
CA GLN A 333 -13.50 -0.54 -13.16
C GLN A 333 -14.29 0.68 -12.68
N ALA A 334 -14.66 1.56 -13.62
CA ALA A 334 -15.34 2.81 -13.34
C ALA A 334 -16.62 2.63 -12.49
N ASN A 335 -17.43 1.64 -12.81
CA ASN A 335 -18.67 1.31 -12.11
C ASN A 335 -18.45 0.81 -10.66
N VAL A 336 -17.28 0.21 -10.37
CA VAL A 336 -16.94 -0.30 -9.04
C VAL A 336 -16.21 0.77 -8.22
N PHE A 337 -15.34 1.55 -8.88
CA PHE A 337 -14.43 2.46 -8.20
C PHE A 337 -14.97 3.88 -8.05
N LEU A 338 -15.69 4.42 -9.05
CA LEU A 338 -16.24 5.78 -9.00
C LEU A 338 -17.55 5.83 -8.19
N THR A 339 -17.47 5.41 -6.93
CA THR A 339 -18.60 5.35 -6.00
C THR A 339 -18.37 6.22 -4.77
N GLY A 340 -19.45 6.62 -4.10
CA GLY A 340 -19.36 7.37 -2.84
C GLY A 340 -18.61 6.59 -1.74
N GLU A 341 -18.69 5.27 -1.75
CA GLU A 341 -17.96 4.40 -0.81
C GLU A 341 -16.44 4.48 -1.03
N SER A 342 -15.99 4.48 -2.26
CA SER A 342 -14.56 4.62 -2.59
C SER A 342 -13.99 5.95 -2.09
N ILE A 343 -14.73 7.06 -2.23
CA ILE A 343 -14.32 8.36 -1.68
C ILE A 343 -14.17 8.30 -0.16
N LYS A 344 -15.14 7.69 0.52
CA LYS A 344 -15.06 7.51 1.97
C LYS A 344 -13.85 6.67 2.38
N ILE A 345 -13.55 5.58 1.64
CA ILE A 345 -12.38 4.71 1.87
C ILE A 345 -11.09 5.51 1.69
N PHE A 346 -10.99 6.33 0.63
CA PHE A 346 -9.82 7.21 0.42
C PHE A 346 -9.68 8.25 1.54
N GLY A 347 -10.74 8.95 1.90
CA GLY A 347 -10.71 9.92 3.00
C GLY A 347 -10.27 9.28 4.33
N LEU A 348 -10.81 8.11 4.65
CA LEU A 348 -10.42 7.34 5.83
C LEU A 348 -8.96 6.89 5.76
N GLY A 349 -8.50 6.41 4.61
CA GLY A 349 -7.12 5.99 4.42
C GLY A 349 -6.12 7.12 4.71
N ALA A 350 -6.38 8.33 4.19
CA ALA A 350 -5.56 9.50 4.47
C ALA A 350 -5.53 9.84 5.97
N ALA A 351 -6.70 9.91 6.59
CA ALA A 351 -6.84 10.22 8.01
C ALA A 351 -6.14 9.16 8.88
N SER A 352 -6.33 7.88 8.57
CA SER A 352 -5.75 6.77 9.32
C SER A 352 -4.24 6.75 9.26
N PHE A 353 -3.66 7.05 8.10
CA PHE A 353 -2.21 7.13 7.93
C PHE A 353 -1.59 8.25 8.79
N ILE A 354 -2.29 9.40 8.88
CA ILE A 354 -1.89 10.51 9.78
C ILE A 354 -1.96 10.04 11.24
N VAL A 355 -3.05 9.38 11.63
CA VAL A 355 -3.25 8.87 13.00
C VAL A 355 -2.22 7.81 13.36
N ALA A 356 -1.92 6.85 12.46
CA ALA A 356 -0.91 5.83 12.69
C ALA A 356 0.49 6.43 12.91
N THR A 357 0.88 7.36 12.03
CA THR A 357 2.17 8.07 12.14
C THR A 357 2.24 8.87 13.45
N ALA A 358 1.18 9.61 13.77
CA ALA A 358 1.08 10.39 14.99
C ALA A 358 1.11 9.49 16.24
N GLY A 359 0.42 8.37 16.21
CA GLY A 359 0.40 7.39 17.32
C GLY A 359 1.79 6.83 17.64
N GLY A 360 2.54 6.44 16.61
CA GLY A 360 3.91 5.97 16.76
C GLY A 360 4.85 7.05 17.34
N LEU A 361 4.76 8.29 16.84
CA LEU A 361 5.52 9.43 17.34
C LEU A 361 5.18 9.76 18.79
N LEU A 362 3.89 9.82 19.14
CA LEU A 362 3.42 10.09 20.48
C LEU A 362 3.90 9.03 21.46
N PHE A 363 3.78 7.76 21.08
CA PHE A 363 4.21 6.66 21.93
C PHE A 363 5.73 6.68 22.16
N ALA A 364 6.54 7.04 21.17
CA ALA A 364 7.98 7.23 21.33
C ALA A 364 8.30 8.33 22.36
N LYS A 365 7.52 9.42 22.39
CA LYS A 365 7.63 10.46 23.40
C LYS A 365 7.26 9.95 24.79
N ILE A 366 6.16 9.20 24.90
CA ILE A 366 5.71 8.59 26.14
C ILE A 366 6.80 7.65 26.69
N MET A 367 7.38 6.78 25.83
CA MET A 367 8.50 5.93 26.25
C MET A 367 9.67 6.74 26.81
N ASN A 368 9.98 7.90 26.23
CA ASN A 368 11.05 8.77 26.70
C ASN A 368 10.81 9.39 28.08
N LEU A 369 9.58 9.40 28.59
CA LEU A 369 9.29 9.82 29.96
C LEU A 369 9.83 8.82 30.99
N PHE A 370 9.85 7.54 30.63
CA PHE A 370 10.31 6.43 31.46
C PHE A 370 11.79 6.07 31.26
N LEU A 371 12.44 6.63 30.23
CA LEU A 371 13.83 6.32 29.89
C LEU A 371 14.80 7.36 30.51
N LYS A 372 15.96 6.86 30.98
CA LYS A 372 17.07 7.71 31.46
C LYS A 372 17.61 8.57 30.30
N LYS A 373 18.17 9.76 30.61
CA LYS A 373 18.69 10.72 29.62
C LYS A 373 19.59 10.08 28.54
N ASP A 374 20.49 9.18 28.97
CA ASP A 374 21.46 8.53 28.07
C ASP A 374 20.89 7.39 27.19
N ASN A 375 19.64 6.98 27.44
CA ASN A 375 18.95 5.89 26.73
C ASN A 375 17.70 6.37 26.03
N LYS A 376 17.51 7.68 25.90
CA LYS A 376 16.38 8.24 25.14
C LYS A 376 16.42 7.80 23.70
N ILE A 377 15.25 7.48 23.17
CA ILE A 377 15.05 7.19 21.76
C ILE A 377 14.72 8.47 21.00
N ASN A 378 15.13 8.54 19.75
CA ASN A 378 14.72 9.64 18.89
C ASN A 378 13.24 9.43 18.51
N PRO A 379 12.32 10.34 18.87
CA PRO A 379 10.89 10.11 18.65
C PRO A 379 10.53 9.92 17.16
N MET A 380 11.35 10.45 16.23
CA MET A 380 11.10 10.30 14.79
C MET A 380 10.99 8.83 14.35
N ILE A 381 11.71 7.89 15.04
CA ILE A 381 11.62 6.47 14.70
C ILE A 381 10.22 5.89 14.92
N GLY A 382 9.39 6.53 15.76
CA GLY A 382 8.00 6.13 15.95
C GLY A 382 7.17 6.25 14.66
N ALA A 383 7.50 7.20 13.77
CA ALA A 383 6.84 7.30 12.46
C ALA A 383 7.08 6.06 11.59
N ALA A 384 8.21 5.37 11.79
CA ALA A 384 8.50 4.14 11.05
C ALA A 384 7.68 2.93 11.52
N GLY A 385 6.90 3.05 12.62
CA GLY A 385 5.97 1.99 13.07
C GLY A 385 4.85 1.68 12.09
N VAL A 386 4.61 2.54 11.11
CA VAL A 386 3.73 2.29 9.97
C VAL A 386 4.37 1.23 9.06
N SER A 387 3.58 0.26 8.59
CA SER A 387 4.09 -0.96 7.92
C SER A 387 4.60 -0.76 6.48
N ALA A 388 4.69 0.47 5.98
CA ALA A 388 5.28 0.76 4.66
C ALA A 388 6.80 0.50 4.69
N VAL A 389 7.20 -0.73 4.42
CA VAL A 389 8.59 -1.21 4.48
C VAL A 389 9.25 -1.16 3.10
N PRO A 390 10.45 -0.57 2.97
CA PRO A 390 11.26 0.10 3.99
C PRO A 390 11.08 1.64 4.02
N ASP A 391 10.07 2.17 3.34
CA ASP A 391 9.97 3.60 3.00
C ASP A 391 9.80 4.50 4.21
N SER A 392 8.96 4.14 5.18
CA SER A 392 8.81 4.95 6.39
C SER A 392 10.10 5.01 7.21
N ALA A 393 10.91 3.95 7.21
CA ALA A 393 12.24 3.99 7.84
C ALA A 393 13.22 4.90 7.07
N ARG A 394 13.16 4.90 5.74
CA ARG A 394 13.96 5.81 4.89
C ARG A 394 13.56 7.28 5.09
N VAL A 395 12.27 7.57 5.23
CA VAL A 395 11.78 8.92 5.56
C VAL A 395 12.36 9.40 6.88
N VAL A 396 12.33 8.56 7.92
CA VAL A 396 12.93 8.88 9.22
C VAL A 396 14.43 9.15 9.10
N GLN A 397 15.15 8.32 8.35
CA GLN A 397 16.57 8.54 8.07
C GLN A 397 16.82 9.89 7.37
N HIS A 398 16.04 10.19 6.35
CA HIS A 398 16.17 11.44 5.61
C HIS A 398 15.88 12.68 6.47
N GLU A 399 14.82 12.64 7.30
CA GLU A 399 14.53 13.71 8.26
C GLU A 399 15.59 13.82 9.36
N GLY A 400 16.19 12.70 9.80
CA GLY A 400 17.32 12.68 10.72
C GLY A 400 18.52 13.44 10.16
N LEU A 401 18.96 13.08 8.97
CA LEU A 401 20.10 13.69 8.28
C LEU A 401 19.89 15.18 7.96
N LYS A 402 18.64 15.60 7.69
CA LYS A 402 18.32 17.03 7.49
C LYS A 402 18.54 17.88 8.75
N ASN A 403 18.33 17.30 9.92
CA ASN A 403 18.50 18.02 11.19
C ASN A 403 19.94 17.92 11.71
N ASP A 404 20.61 16.79 11.51
CA ASP A 404 22.00 16.53 11.89
C ASP A 404 22.59 15.50 10.91
N PRO A 405 23.55 15.91 10.02
CA PRO A 405 24.15 15.02 9.01
C PRO A 405 24.83 13.76 9.56
N SER A 406 25.11 13.71 10.87
CA SER A 406 25.70 12.55 11.55
C SER A 406 24.67 11.69 12.32
N ASN A 407 23.37 12.04 12.27
CA ASN A 407 22.32 11.31 12.97
C ASN A 407 21.71 10.21 12.08
N HIS A 408 22.33 9.05 12.09
CA HIS A 408 21.89 7.89 11.30
C HIS A 408 20.84 7.08 12.07
N LEU A 409 19.58 7.22 11.65
CA LEU A 409 18.43 6.59 12.32
C LEU A 409 17.91 5.33 11.62
N LEU A 410 18.37 5.00 10.41
CA LEU A 410 17.80 3.92 9.58
C LEU A 410 17.74 2.59 10.33
N MET A 411 18.87 2.15 10.92
CA MET A 411 18.93 0.87 11.63
C MET A 411 17.97 0.82 12.83
N HIS A 412 17.77 1.96 13.50
CA HIS A 412 16.83 2.04 14.63
C HIS A 412 15.37 2.10 14.13
N ALA A 413 15.10 2.78 13.01
CA ALA A 413 13.79 2.90 12.41
C ALA A 413 13.30 1.59 11.78
N MET A 414 14.22 0.72 11.35
CA MET A 414 13.86 -0.61 10.83
C MET A 414 13.18 -1.50 11.88
N ALA A 415 13.52 -1.37 13.16
CA ALA A 415 12.91 -2.18 14.21
C ALA A 415 11.39 -1.91 14.35
N PRO A 416 10.92 -0.66 14.59
CA PRO A 416 9.49 -0.37 14.59
C PRO A 416 8.83 -0.61 13.22
N ASN A 417 9.54 -0.43 12.10
CA ASN A 417 9.01 -0.64 10.76
C ASN A 417 8.62 -2.11 10.53
N VAL A 418 9.54 -3.02 10.82
CA VAL A 418 9.29 -4.46 10.69
C VAL A 418 8.26 -4.94 11.72
N SER A 419 8.30 -4.42 12.94
CA SER A 419 7.27 -4.77 13.93
C SER A 419 5.89 -4.26 13.56
N GLY A 420 5.81 -3.18 12.79
CA GLY A 420 4.57 -2.69 12.17
C GLY A 420 3.94 -3.72 11.24
N VAL A 421 4.75 -4.38 10.38
CA VAL A 421 4.27 -5.45 9.47
C VAL A 421 3.71 -6.63 10.27
N ILE A 422 4.42 -7.06 11.31
CA ILE A 422 3.91 -8.12 12.20
C ILE A 422 2.61 -7.65 12.86
N GLY A 423 2.57 -6.41 13.34
CA GLY A 423 1.40 -5.82 13.98
C GLY A 423 0.18 -5.73 13.07
N SER A 424 0.35 -5.29 11.83
CA SER A 424 -0.74 -5.20 10.84
C SER A 424 -1.29 -6.59 10.48
N ALA A 425 -0.41 -7.59 10.31
CA ALA A 425 -0.83 -8.96 10.04
C ALA A 425 -1.56 -9.60 11.24
N VAL A 426 -1.10 -9.35 12.48
CA VAL A 426 -1.81 -9.77 13.71
C VAL A 426 -3.16 -9.07 13.81
N ALA A 427 -3.22 -7.75 13.56
CA ALA A 427 -4.47 -7.00 13.58
C ALA A 427 -5.47 -7.53 12.54
N ALA A 428 -5.02 -7.79 11.32
CA ALA A 428 -5.85 -8.41 10.29
C ALA A 428 -6.34 -9.80 10.70
N GLY A 429 -5.46 -10.62 11.27
CA GLY A 429 -5.85 -11.92 11.80
C GLY A 429 -6.90 -11.81 12.90
N MET A 430 -6.74 -10.87 13.84
CA MET A 430 -7.74 -10.61 14.87
C MET A 430 -9.07 -10.17 14.27
N MET A 431 -9.06 -9.22 13.32
CA MET A 431 -10.28 -8.81 12.61
C MET A 431 -10.98 -10.01 11.93
N LEU A 432 -10.21 -10.88 11.28
CA LEU A 432 -10.77 -12.12 10.70
C LEU A 432 -11.36 -13.04 11.76
N SER A 433 -10.70 -13.24 12.90
CA SER A 433 -11.19 -14.11 13.97
C SER A 433 -12.49 -13.62 14.62
N PHE A 434 -12.67 -12.29 14.69
CA PHE A 434 -13.86 -11.72 15.35
C PHE A 434 -15.00 -11.45 14.37
N LEU A 435 -14.73 -11.32 13.08
CA LEU A 435 -15.72 -10.90 12.10
C LEU A 435 -16.13 -12.02 11.12
N MET A 436 -15.40 -13.11 11.03
CA MET A 436 -15.82 -14.30 10.25
C MET A 436 -16.53 -15.31 11.15
#